data_0c17931dfa5a684718495b7ce55f104a
#
_entry.id   0c17931dfa5a684718495b7ce55f104a
#
_cell.length_a   1.000
_cell.length_b   1.000
_cell.length_c   1.000
_cell.angle_alpha   90.00
_cell.angle_beta   90.00
_cell.angle_gamma   90.00
#
_symmetry.space_group_name_H-M   'P 1'
#
loop_
_entity.id
_entity.type
_entity.pdbx_description
1 polymer ?
#
loop_
_entity_poly.entity_id
_entity_poly.type
_entity_poly.pdbx_seq_one_letter_code
_entity_poly.pdbx_strand_id
1 'polypeptide(L)'
;MDLEKFTLVGATTRAGQLTSPLRDRFGIVQRLELYSHEQLSDIIRRSGTILGIPCTSDGALEIAKRSRGTPRIANRFLKRVRDFAEVMGDGEITGDIASIALNRLEVDSLGLDSLDKRMLTMLIKGYNGGPAGLETLASAIGEEAITLEDVCEPFLMQLGFLARDRKSTRLNSSHRT
;
A
#
# COMPACT_ATOMS: atom_id res chain seq x y z
N MET A 1 33.19 27.64 2.65
CA MET A 1 32.12 27.73 3.65
C MET A 1 32.29 26.51 4.55
N ASP A 2 32.67 26.69 5.80
CA ASP A 2 32.83 25.61 6.76
C ASP A 2 31.46 25.36 7.38
N LEU A 3 30.99 24.11 7.28
CA LEU A 3 29.75 23.67 7.92
C LEU A 3 30.08 23.09 9.30
N GLU A 4 29.24 23.40 10.28
CA GLU A 4 29.29 22.72 11.57
C GLU A 4 29.08 21.21 11.40
N LYS A 5 29.56 20.42 12.37
CA LYS A 5 29.35 18.96 12.34
C LYS A 5 27.86 18.62 12.37
N PHE A 6 27.41 17.84 11.41
CA PHE A 6 26.01 17.39 11.32
C PHE A 6 25.93 15.92 10.94
N THR A 7 24.81 15.31 11.19
CA THR A 7 24.45 13.97 10.72
C THR A 7 23.40 14.10 9.61
N LEU A 8 23.71 13.54 8.43
CA LEU A 8 22.79 13.51 7.31
C LEU A 8 22.03 12.19 7.30
N VAL A 9 20.70 12.27 7.32
CA VAL A 9 19.81 11.12 7.16
C VAL A 9 18.99 11.33 5.90
N GLY A 10 18.99 10.35 4.99
CA GLY A 10 18.21 10.36 3.76
C GLY A 10 17.32 9.13 3.66
N ALA A 11 16.18 9.25 3.02
CA ALA A 11 15.28 8.14 2.71
C ALA A 11 14.82 8.24 1.25
N THR A 12 14.72 7.10 0.57
CA THR A 12 14.21 7.02 -0.81
C THR A 12 13.52 5.68 -1.03
N THR A 13 12.47 5.68 -1.84
CA THR A 13 11.85 4.45 -2.37
C THR A 13 12.56 3.94 -3.62
N ARG A 14 13.41 4.77 -4.26
CA ARG A 14 14.10 4.50 -5.52
C ARG A 14 15.62 4.45 -5.34
N ALA A 15 16.10 3.55 -4.47
CA ALA A 15 17.53 3.41 -4.20
C ALA A 15 18.39 3.16 -5.46
N GLY A 16 17.82 2.52 -6.48
CA GLY A 16 18.48 2.27 -7.76
C GLY A 16 18.75 3.53 -8.61
N GLN A 17 18.05 4.64 -8.32
CA GLN A 17 18.26 5.93 -9.02
C GLN A 17 19.36 6.79 -8.35
N LEU A 18 19.81 6.39 -7.15
CA LEU A 18 20.93 7.06 -6.51
C LEU A 18 22.24 6.72 -7.24
N THR A 19 23.00 7.74 -7.56
CA THR A 19 24.35 7.54 -8.14
C THR A 19 25.27 6.84 -7.15
N SER A 20 26.18 5.98 -7.63
CA SER A 20 27.13 5.28 -6.77
C SER A 20 27.92 6.24 -5.86
N PRO A 21 28.46 7.39 -6.35
CA PRO A 21 29.20 8.31 -5.51
C PRO A 21 28.38 8.90 -4.36
N LEU A 22 27.04 9.08 -4.55
CA LEU A 22 26.17 9.55 -3.48
C LEU A 22 25.92 8.45 -2.46
N ARG A 23 25.59 7.25 -2.92
CA ARG A 23 25.34 6.10 -2.07
C ARG A 23 26.55 5.72 -1.21
N ASP A 24 27.75 5.77 -1.81
CA ASP A 24 29.02 5.41 -1.12
C ASP A 24 29.42 6.41 -0.04
N ARG A 25 28.82 7.61 -0.02
CA ARG A 25 29.03 8.61 1.04
C ARG A 25 28.20 8.35 2.30
N PHE A 26 27.17 7.50 2.21
CA PHE A 26 26.42 7.09 3.39
C PHE A 26 27.11 5.89 4.03
N GLY A 27 27.60 6.06 5.26
CA GLY A 27 28.29 5.00 6.00
C GLY A 27 27.38 3.87 6.46
N ILE A 28 26.07 4.10 6.56
CA ILE A 28 25.07 3.15 6.99
C ILE A 28 23.91 3.17 5.99
N VAL A 29 23.64 2.01 5.39
CA VAL A 29 22.51 1.82 4.49
C VAL A 29 21.59 0.77 5.09
N GLN A 30 20.33 1.14 5.35
CA GLN A 30 19.32 0.26 5.90
C GLN A 30 18.18 0.08 4.89
N ARG A 31 17.71 -1.14 4.73
CA ARG A 31 16.49 -1.44 4.00
C ARG A 31 15.34 -1.62 4.99
N LEU A 32 14.33 -0.77 4.88
CA LEU A 32 13.12 -0.89 5.68
C LEU A 32 12.18 -1.91 5.03
N GLU A 33 11.66 -2.81 5.86
CA GLU A 33 10.65 -3.78 5.47
C GLU A 33 9.25 -3.23 5.75
N LEU A 34 8.25 -3.83 5.13
CA LEU A 34 6.86 -3.51 5.43
C LEU A 34 6.49 -4.06 6.81
N TYR A 35 5.60 -3.37 7.50
CA TYR A 35 5.11 -3.79 8.81
C TYR A 35 4.21 -5.02 8.70
N SER A 36 4.28 -5.91 9.69
CA SER A 36 3.31 -6.99 9.83
C SER A 36 1.93 -6.47 10.24
N HIS A 37 0.90 -7.30 10.11
CA HIS A 37 -0.45 -6.91 10.51
C HIS A 37 -0.54 -6.62 12.01
N GLU A 38 0.19 -7.35 12.84
CA GLU A 38 0.28 -7.16 14.29
C GLU A 38 0.92 -5.81 14.62
N GLN A 39 2.07 -5.52 14.00
CA GLN A 39 2.77 -4.24 14.18
C GLN A 39 1.90 -3.05 13.74
N LEU A 40 1.18 -3.18 12.61
CA LEU A 40 0.25 -2.15 12.16
C LEU A 40 -0.94 -2.01 13.10
N SER A 41 -1.48 -3.11 13.64
CA SER A 41 -2.54 -3.07 14.62
C SER A 41 -2.13 -2.29 15.88
N ASP A 42 -0.91 -2.51 16.38
CA ASP A 42 -0.37 -1.74 17.50
C ASP A 42 -0.22 -0.25 17.18
N ILE A 43 0.25 0.07 15.97
CA ILE A 43 0.35 1.46 15.50
C ILE A 43 -1.04 2.10 15.42
N ILE A 44 -2.05 1.39 14.91
CA ILE A 44 -3.43 1.87 14.82
C ILE A 44 -4.01 2.15 16.20
N ARG A 45 -3.85 1.22 17.14
CA ARG A 45 -4.33 1.39 18.52
C ARG A 45 -3.68 2.58 19.21
N ARG A 46 -2.35 2.71 19.09
CA ARG A 46 -1.62 3.88 19.59
C ARG A 46 -2.12 5.18 18.97
N SER A 47 -2.28 5.20 17.64
CA SER A 47 -2.79 6.37 16.93
C SER A 47 -4.22 6.70 17.34
N GLY A 48 -5.08 5.69 17.53
CA GLY A 48 -6.44 5.84 18.03
C GLY A 48 -6.45 6.51 19.41
N THR A 49 -5.62 6.05 20.33
CA THR A 49 -5.48 6.66 21.66
C THR A 49 -5.06 8.14 21.58
N ILE A 50 -4.08 8.48 20.75
CA ILE A 50 -3.59 9.85 20.57
C ILE A 50 -4.67 10.75 19.95
N LEU A 51 -5.46 10.21 19.03
CA LEU A 51 -6.49 10.97 18.30
C LEU A 51 -7.86 10.96 19.02
N GLY A 52 -7.98 10.25 20.16
CA GLY A 52 -9.24 10.09 20.87
C GLY A 52 -10.27 9.26 20.11
N ILE A 53 -9.82 8.31 19.29
CA ILE A 53 -10.67 7.41 18.50
C ILE A 53 -10.71 6.04 19.18
N PRO A 54 -11.83 5.65 19.81
CA PRO A 54 -11.98 4.31 20.38
C PRO A 54 -11.89 3.25 19.29
N CYS A 55 -11.03 2.26 19.49
CA CYS A 55 -10.81 1.19 18.51
C CYS A 55 -10.51 -0.12 19.23
N THR A 56 -11.34 -1.13 18.97
CA THR A 56 -11.13 -2.48 19.50
C THR A 56 -9.94 -3.17 18.85
N SER A 57 -9.45 -4.24 19.44
CA SER A 57 -8.29 -4.98 18.90
C SER A 57 -8.61 -5.63 17.55
N ASP A 58 -9.83 -6.14 17.36
CA ASP A 58 -10.30 -6.71 16.09
C ASP A 58 -10.51 -5.62 15.03
N GLY A 59 -11.02 -4.44 15.39
CA GLY A 59 -11.14 -3.30 14.50
C GLY A 59 -9.77 -2.81 14.00
N ALA A 60 -8.81 -2.70 14.90
CA ALA A 60 -7.44 -2.34 14.55
C ALA A 60 -6.79 -3.39 13.64
N LEU A 61 -6.99 -4.68 13.91
CA LEU A 61 -6.47 -5.77 13.09
C LEU A 61 -7.10 -5.78 11.69
N GLU A 62 -8.41 -5.53 11.59
CA GLU A 62 -9.11 -5.47 10.31
C GLU A 62 -8.60 -4.33 9.43
N ILE A 63 -8.36 -3.16 10.00
CA ILE A 63 -7.72 -2.03 9.29
C ILE A 63 -6.28 -2.40 8.89
N ALA A 64 -5.51 -3.03 9.80
CA ALA A 64 -4.12 -3.41 9.55
C ALA A 64 -3.97 -4.36 8.37
N LYS A 65 -4.83 -5.39 8.26
CA LYS A 65 -4.82 -6.37 7.17
C LYS A 65 -4.94 -5.71 5.80
N ARG A 66 -5.75 -4.66 5.67
CA ARG A 66 -6.00 -3.96 4.41
C ARG A 66 -5.04 -2.78 4.16
N SER A 67 -4.07 -2.54 5.05
CA SER A 67 -3.18 -1.36 5.01
C SER A 67 -1.87 -1.55 4.25
N ARG A 68 -1.72 -2.65 3.51
CA ARG A 68 -0.56 -2.91 2.61
C ARG A 68 0.80 -2.79 3.32
N GLY A 69 0.90 -3.17 4.60
CA GLY A 69 2.14 -3.06 5.36
C GLY A 69 2.61 -1.63 5.66
N THR A 70 1.77 -0.61 5.46
CA THR A 70 2.17 0.80 5.47
C THR A 70 1.45 1.60 6.57
N PRO A 71 2.17 2.16 7.58
CA PRO A 71 1.56 2.96 8.65
C PRO A 71 0.79 4.19 8.16
N ARG A 72 1.22 4.82 7.06
CA ARG A 72 0.53 5.96 6.46
C ARG A 72 -0.86 5.57 5.96
N ILE A 73 -0.99 4.41 5.30
CA ILE A 73 -2.28 3.89 4.83
C ILE A 73 -3.15 3.50 6.02
N ALA A 74 -2.59 2.80 7.00
CA ALA A 74 -3.27 2.41 8.23
C ALA A 74 -3.88 3.62 8.96
N ASN A 75 -3.12 4.67 9.16
CA ASN A 75 -3.61 5.90 9.79
C ASN A 75 -4.64 6.65 8.94
N ARG A 76 -4.53 6.59 7.62
CA ARG A 76 -5.55 7.14 6.72
C ARG A 76 -6.85 6.38 6.86
N PHE A 77 -6.80 5.05 6.88
CA PHE A 77 -7.99 4.22 7.07
C PHE A 77 -8.60 4.39 8.46
N LEU A 78 -7.79 4.45 9.52
CA LEU A 78 -8.28 4.72 10.88
C LEU A 78 -9.16 5.98 10.92
N LYS A 79 -8.69 7.09 10.32
CA LYS A 79 -9.47 8.33 10.26
C LYS A 79 -10.75 8.21 9.44
N ARG A 80 -10.73 7.47 8.34
CA ARG A 80 -11.92 7.27 7.50
C ARG A 80 -12.93 6.34 8.17
N VAL A 81 -12.47 5.26 8.77
CA VAL A 81 -13.33 4.30 9.47
C VAL A 81 -13.98 4.93 10.69
N ARG A 82 -13.30 5.86 11.39
CA ARG A 82 -13.91 6.67 12.44
C ARG A 82 -15.18 7.38 11.97
N ASP A 83 -15.12 8.05 10.81
CA ASP A 83 -16.27 8.79 10.29
C ASP A 83 -17.49 7.85 10.08
N PHE A 84 -17.24 6.58 9.71
CA PHE A 84 -18.30 5.56 9.64
C PHE A 84 -18.77 5.12 11.03
N ALA A 85 -17.85 4.95 11.99
CA ALA A 85 -18.19 4.53 13.35
C ALA A 85 -19.08 5.58 14.05
N GLU A 86 -18.81 6.87 13.83
CA GLU A 86 -19.63 7.97 14.34
C GLU A 86 -21.05 8.00 13.74
N VAL A 87 -21.22 7.57 12.49
CA VAL A 87 -22.53 7.59 11.80
C VAL A 87 -23.31 6.30 12.02
N MET A 88 -22.63 5.16 12.10
CA MET A 88 -23.26 3.84 12.12
C MET A 88 -23.37 3.22 13.51
N GLY A 89 -22.65 3.76 14.51
CA GLY A 89 -22.56 3.22 15.86
C GLY A 89 -22.42 4.32 16.89
N ASP A 90 -21.71 4.01 17.96
CA ASP A 90 -21.44 4.87 19.12
C ASP A 90 -20.06 5.58 19.03
N GLY A 91 -19.41 5.52 17.87
CA GLY A 91 -18.09 6.10 17.62
C GLY A 91 -16.93 5.14 17.90
N GLU A 92 -17.18 3.91 18.36
CA GLU A 92 -16.13 2.90 18.53
C GLU A 92 -15.92 2.10 17.24
N ILE A 93 -14.64 1.94 16.84
CA ILE A 93 -14.27 1.13 15.68
C ILE A 93 -14.15 -0.33 16.10
N THR A 94 -15.17 -1.12 15.77
CA THR A 94 -15.17 -2.58 15.88
C THR A 94 -14.73 -3.23 14.59
N GLY A 95 -14.45 -4.55 14.60
CA GLY A 95 -14.10 -5.31 13.40
C GLY A 95 -15.18 -5.23 12.31
N ASP A 96 -16.45 -5.33 12.69
CA ASP A 96 -17.57 -5.24 11.75
C ASP A 96 -17.69 -3.86 11.11
N ILE A 97 -17.59 -2.79 11.91
CA ILE A 97 -17.63 -1.41 11.40
C ILE A 97 -16.45 -1.17 10.47
N ALA A 98 -15.24 -1.61 10.86
CA ALA A 98 -14.05 -1.49 10.02
C ALA A 98 -14.21 -2.22 8.68
N SER A 99 -14.75 -3.44 8.70
CA SER A 99 -14.99 -4.22 7.49
C SER A 99 -16.02 -3.55 6.57
N ILE A 100 -17.15 -3.10 7.11
CA ILE A 100 -18.19 -2.39 6.33
C ILE A 100 -17.64 -1.11 5.74
N ALA A 101 -16.95 -0.29 6.55
CA ALA A 101 -16.36 0.97 6.10
C ALA A 101 -15.34 0.78 4.98
N LEU A 102 -14.40 -0.16 5.15
CA LEU A 102 -13.36 -0.43 4.14
C LEU A 102 -13.96 -1.00 2.85
N ASN A 103 -15.00 -1.84 2.93
CA ASN A 103 -15.70 -2.31 1.75
C ASN A 103 -16.40 -1.16 1.00
N ARG A 104 -17.01 -0.20 1.71
CA ARG A 104 -17.59 1.02 1.10
C ARG A 104 -16.54 1.96 0.51
N LEU A 105 -15.31 1.92 1.01
CA LEU A 105 -14.14 2.59 0.45
C LEU A 105 -13.51 1.80 -0.72
N GLU A 106 -14.17 0.73 -1.17
CA GLU A 106 -13.74 -0.15 -2.26
C GLU A 106 -12.42 -0.89 -2.00
N VAL A 107 -12.01 -0.99 -0.73
CA VAL A 107 -10.83 -1.75 -0.29
C VAL A 107 -11.28 -3.13 0.17
N ASP A 108 -10.88 -4.18 -0.54
CA ASP A 108 -11.27 -5.55 -0.19
C ASP A 108 -10.44 -6.19 0.94
N SER A 109 -10.71 -7.44 1.25
CA SER A 109 -10.03 -8.18 2.32
C SER A 109 -8.53 -8.36 2.12
N LEU A 110 -8.04 -8.26 0.88
CA LEU A 110 -6.61 -8.30 0.54
C LEU A 110 -5.96 -6.91 0.53
N GLY A 111 -6.75 -5.84 0.70
CA GLY A 111 -6.27 -4.47 0.58
C GLY A 111 -6.22 -3.95 -0.86
N LEU A 112 -6.86 -4.65 -1.82
CA LEU A 112 -6.95 -4.17 -3.20
C LEU A 112 -8.01 -3.07 -3.29
N ASP A 113 -7.64 -1.94 -3.89
CA ASP A 113 -8.56 -0.86 -4.21
C ASP A 113 -9.12 -0.95 -5.64
N SER A 114 -9.92 0.03 -6.03
CA SER A 114 -10.54 0.06 -7.36
C SER A 114 -9.52 0.10 -8.50
N LEU A 115 -8.39 0.77 -8.30
CA LEU A 115 -7.34 0.87 -9.31
C LEU A 115 -6.61 -0.46 -9.52
N ASP A 116 -6.26 -1.16 -8.43
CA ASP A 116 -5.66 -2.50 -8.51
C ASP A 116 -6.59 -3.48 -9.26
N LYS A 117 -7.88 -3.45 -8.92
CA LYS A 117 -8.90 -4.31 -9.56
C LYS A 117 -9.05 -3.99 -11.04
N ARG A 118 -9.02 -2.71 -11.42
CA ARG A 118 -9.05 -2.29 -12.83
C ARG A 118 -7.82 -2.79 -13.58
N MET A 119 -6.62 -2.67 -12.99
CA MET A 119 -5.38 -3.16 -13.57
C MET A 119 -5.40 -4.68 -13.76
N LEU A 120 -5.78 -5.44 -12.73
CA LEU A 120 -5.91 -6.89 -12.83
C LEU A 120 -6.98 -7.32 -13.85
N THR A 121 -8.13 -6.65 -13.85
CA THR A 121 -9.22 -6.94 -14.79
C THR A 121 -8.78 -6.69 -16.23
N MET A 122 -8.05 -5.60 -16.48
CA MET A 122 -7.52 -5.30 -17.82
C MET A 122 -6.50 -6.36 -18.26
N LEU A 123 -5.59 -6.79 -17.36
CA LEU A 123 -4.66 -7.87 -17.66
C LEU A 123 -5.36 -9.18 -17.99
N ILE A 124 -6.40 -9.53 -17.24
CA ILE A 124 -7.17 -10.77 -17.47
C ILE A 124 -7.98 -10.68 -18.76
N LYS A 125 -8.84 -9.66 -18.89
CA LYS A 125 -9.81 -9.57 -20.00
C LYS A 125 -9.22 -9.00 -21.28
N GLY A 126 -8.30 -8.03 -21.17
CA GLY A 126 -7.73 -7.34 -22.34
C GLY A 126 -6.50 -8.05 -22.91
N TYR A 127 -5.72 -8.71 -22.07
CA TYR A 127 -4.44 -9.31 -22.46
C TYR A 127 -4.36 -10.81 -22.14
N ASN A 128 -5.46 -11.44 -21.74
CA ASN A 128 -5.55 -12.86 -21.43
C ASN A 128 -4.46 -13.33 -20.43
N GLY A 129 -4.15 -12.48 -19.42
CA GLY A 129 -3.09 -12.69 -18.44
C GLY A 129 -1.67 -12.60 -19.00
N GLY A 130 -1.53 -12.25 -20.28
CA GLY A 130 -0.26 -12.16 -21.00
C GLY A 130 0.54 -10.90 -20.66
N PRO A 131 1.76 -10.78 -21.18
CA PRO A 131 2.58 -9.60 -20.95
C PRO A 131 1.96 -8.38 -21.63
N ALA A 132 1.86 -7.28 -20.87
CA ALA A 132 1.42 -5.98 -21.36
C ALA A 132 2.39 -4.88 -20.90
N GLY A 133 2.66 -3.92 -21.75
CA GLY A 133 3.46 -2.74 -21.40
C GLY A 133 2.72 -1.87 -20.40
N LEU A 134 3.43 -1.28 -19.43
CA LEU A 134 2.82 -0.49 -18.37
C LEU A 134 2.09 0.75 -18.93
N GLU A 135 2.68 1.43 -19.91
CA GLU A 135 2.05 2.56 -20.59
C GLU A 135 0.77 2.18 -21.35
N THR A 136 0.77 0.98 -21.94
CA THR A 136 -0.41 0.45 -22.63
C THR A 136 -1.53 0.13 -21.64
N LEU A 137 -1.20 -0.45 -20.49
CA LEU A 137 -2.16 -0.70 -19.42
C LEU A 137 -2.70 0.60 -18.85
N ALA A 138 -1.84 1.57 -18.56
CA ALA A 138 -2.20 2.88 -18.04
C ALA A 138 -3.18 3.60 -18.98
N SER A 139 -2.86 3.64 -20.27
CA SER A 139 -3.73 4.22 -21.29
C SER A 139 -5.09 3.50 -21.37
N ALA A 140 -5.09 2.16 -21.31
CA ALA A 140 -6.32 1.37 -21.38
C ALA A 140 -7.26 1.56 -20.18
N ILE A 141 -6.72 1.85 -19.00
CA ILE A 141 -7.51 2.09 -17.77
C ILE A 141 -7.71 3.58 -17.47
N GLY A 142 -7.15 4.49 -18.28
CA GLY A 142 -7.28 5.94 -18.11
C GLY A 142 -6.53 6.46 -16.89
N GLU A 143 -5.28 5.98 -16.67
CA GLU A 143 -4.43 6.35 -15.53
C GLU A 143 -3.02 6.69 -16.01
N GLU A 144 -2.21 7.32 -15.18
CA GLU A 144 -0.80 7.58 -15.48
C GLU A 144 0.07 6.34 -15.24
N ALA A 145 1.00 6.05 -16.15
CA ALA A 145 1.89 4.88 -16.02
C ALA A 145 2.72 4.91 -14.73
N ILE A 146 3.16 6.09 -14.30
CA ILE A 146 3.91 6.26 -13.06
C ILE A 146 3.07 5.90 -11.81
N THR A 147 1.76 6.15 -11.82
CA THR A 147 0.86 5.75 -10.75
C THR A 147 0.78 4.22 -10.65
N LEU A 148 0.68 3.53 -11.78
CA LEU A 148 0.69 2.06 -11.80
C LEU A 148 2.04 1.52 -11.33
N GLU A 149 3.16 2.10 -11.77
CA GLU A 149 4.51 1.67 -11.40
C GLU A 149 4.81 1.87 -9.92
N ASP A 150 4.41 2.99 -9.35
CA ASP A 150 4.77 3.37 -7.98
C ASP A 150 3.78 2.86 -6.93
N VAL A 151 2.51 2.63 -7.30
CA VAL A 151 1.44 2.31 -6.34
C VAL A 151 0.90 0.89 -6.51
N CYS A 152 0.52 0.49 -7.73
CA CYS A 152 -0.18 -0.78 -7.96
C CYS A 152 0.78 -1.96 -8.14
N GLU A 153 1.74 -1.87 -9.06
CA GLU A 153 2.66 -2.97 -9.36
C GLU A 153 3.38 -3.53 -8.13
N PRO A 154 4.01 -2.70 -7.27
CA PRO A 154 4.76 -3.22 -6.14
C PRO A 154 3.89 -4.03 -5.18
N PHE A 155 2.68 -3.57 -4.93
CA PHE A 155 1.74 -4.24 -4.04
C PHE A 155 1.20 -5.54 -4.66
N LEU A 156 0.79 -5.50 -5.92
CA LEU A 156 0.31 -6.69 -6.63
C LEU A 156 1.40 -7.75 -6.83
N MET A 157 2.66 -7.34 -7.01
CA MET A 157 3.80 -8.24 -7.04
C MET A 157 4.08 -8.87 -5.66
N GLN A 158 3.96 -8.08 -4.58
CA GLN A 158 4.09 -8.57 -3.21
C GLN A 158 3.04 -9.63 -2.88
N LEU A 159 1.78 -9.43 -3.32
CA LEU A 159 0.71 -10.42 -3.19
C LEU A 159 0.88 -11.64 -4.13
N GLY A 160 1.87 -11.62 -5.02
CA GLY A 160 2.12 -12.68 -5.97
C GLY A 160 1.17 -12.71 -7.16
N PHE A 161 0.32 -11.70 -7.35
CA PHE A 161 -0.59 -11.62 -8.51
C PHE A 161 0.16 -11.27 -9.79
N LEU A 162 1.16 -10.42 -9.71
CA LEU A 162 1.94 -9.97 -10.86
C LEU A 162 3.37 -10.49 -10.84
N ALA A 163 3.90 -10.72 -12.03
CA ALA A 163 5.33 -10.87 -12.28
C ALA A 163 5.76 -9.80 -13.29
N ARG A 164 6.88 -9.13 -13.02
CA ARG A 164 7.45 -8.12 -13.92
C ARG A 164 8.60 -8.75 -14.71
N ASP A 165 8.56 -8.60 -16.00
CA ASP A 165 9.71 -8.79 -16.89
C ASP A 165 10.28 -7.40 -17.23
N ARG A 166 11.48 -7.32 -17.85
CA ARG A 166 12.22 -6.06 -18.04
C ARG A 166 11.41 -4.90 -18.63
N LYS A 167 10.38 -5.16 -19.42
CA LYS A 167 9.55 -4.15 -20.12
C LYS A 167 8.05 -4.42 -20.04
N SER A 168 7.61 -5.43 -19.31
CA SER A 168 6.19 -5.82 -19.31
C SER A 168 5.77 -6.41 -17.96
N THR A 169 4.49 -6.24 -17.65
CA THR A 169 3.81 -6.80 -16.48
C THR A 169 2.87 -7.90 -16.94
N ARG A 170 2.85 -9.03 -16.24
CA ARG A 170 1.96 -10.17 -16.52
C ARG A 170 1.42 -10.77 -15.24
N LEU A 171 0.32 -11.48 -15.33
CA LEU A 171 -0.15 -12.31 -14.22
C LEU A 171 0.87 -13.41 -13.91
N ASN A 172 1.04 -13.71 -12.63
CA ASN A 172 1.86 -14.83 -12.19
C ASN A 172 1.24 -16.14 -12.71
N SER A 173 2.07 -17.10 -13.11
CA SER A 173 1.63 -18.37 -13.67
C SER A 173 0.71 -19.17 -12.72
N SER A 174 0.85 -19.00 -11.41
CA SER A 174 -0.02 -19.60 -10.40
C SER A 174 -1.46 -19.07 -10.37
N HIS A 175 -1.75 -17.95 -11.02
CA HIS A 175 -3.06 -17.29 -11.06
C HIS A 175 -3.67 -17.23 -12.48
N ARG A 176 -3.17 -18.03 -13.41
CA ARG A 176 -3.65 -18.07 -14.80
C ARG A 176 -4.81 -19.06 -15.07
N THR A 177 -5.24 -19.79 -14.06
CA THR A 177 -6.36 -20.76 -14.16
C THR A 177 -7.69 -20.14 -13.80
#